data_075daa075b829a612f8eaa3bf06012f3
#
_entry.id   075daa075b829a612f8eaa3bf06012f3
#
_cell.length_a   1.000
_cell.length_b   1.000
_cell.length_c   1.000
_cell.angle_alpha   90.00
_cell.angle_beta   90.00
_cell.angle_gamma   90.00
#
_symmetry.space_group_name_H-M   'P 1'
#
loop_
_entity.id
_entity.type
_entity.pdbx_description
1 polymer ?
#
loop_
_entity_poly.entity_id
_entity_poly.type
_entity_poly.pdbx_seq_one_letter_code
_entity_poly.pdbx_strand_id
1 'polypeptide(L)'
;MAKKIKQIAIYGKGGIGKSTTTSNISAALSIAGYKVMQFGCDPKSDSTNTLRGGEYIPTVLDTLRDSHSVKAQDVIFEGFNGIYCVEAGGPAPGVGCAGRGIITSVSLLKQQRVFEELDLDFVIYDVLGDVVCGGFAVPVREGIAEHVYTVTSADFMAIYAANNLFKGIQKYSREGGALLGGVIANSINAPYAKEIVDDFVKRTDTQVVEYVPRSVTVTQSELQGKTTIEAAPQSEQAKVYQRLAQRIAEHTESKVPAPLDTHELRQWAADWGKQLVALESGLIAPAAAGNL
;
A
#
# COMPACT_ATOMS: atom_id res chain seq x y z
N MET A 1 29.73 6.89 -3.12
CA MET A 1 28.67 6.90 -2.09
C MET A 1 27.74 5.75 -2.41
N ALA A 2 27.31 4.96 -1.42
CA ALA A 2 26.30 3.92 -1.66
C ALA A 2 25.01 4.58 -2.17
N LYS A 3 24.36 3.95 -3.14
CA LYS A 3 23.08 4.37 -3.70
C LYS A 3 22.03 4.37 -2.58
N LYS A 4 21.27 5.45 -2.45
CA LYS A 4 20.18 5.51 -1.46
C LYS A 4 18.98 4.75 -2.02
N ILE A 5 18.60 3.66 -1.36
CA ILE A 5 17.42 2.86 -1.69
C ILE A 5 16.19 3.57 -1.14
N LYS A 6 15.19 3.79 -1.99
CA LYS A 6 13.90 4.34 -1.55
C LYS A 6 13.03 3.24 -0.99
N GLN A 7 12.80 3.26 0.31
CA GLN A 7 11.98 2.27 1.01
C GLN A 7 10.61 2.87 1.34
N ILE A 8 9.54 2.30 0.79
CA ILE A 8 8.18 2.78 0.97
C ILE A 8 7.27 1.68 1.51
N ALA A 9 6.28 2.06 2.32
CA ALA A 9 5.26 1.15 2.80
C ALA A 9 3.88 1.58 2.29
N ILE A 10 3.13 0.62 1.76
CA ILE A 10 1.76 0.81 1.28
C ILE A 10 0.81 0.11 2.24
N TYR A 11 -0.07 0.89 2.85
CA TYR A 11 -1.10 0.45 3.79
C TYR A 11 -2.49 0.57 3.16
N GLY A 12 -3.44 -0.12 3.72
CA GLY A 12 -4.85 -0.01 3.32
C GLY A 12 -5.69 -1.12 3.93
N LYS A 13 -6.97 -0.86 4.10
CA LYS A 13 -7.94 -1.83 4.63
C LYS A 13 -7.95 -3.12 3.81
N GLY A 14 -8.21 -4.25 4.45
CA GLY A 14 -8.37 -5.53 3.76
C GLY A 14 -9.41 -5.46 2.64
N GLY A 15 -9.07 -5.97 1.45
CA GLY A 15 -9.94 -5.94 0.26
C GLY A 15 -10.03 -4.60 -0.48
N ILE A 16 -9.29 -3.57 -0.06
CA ILE A 16 -9.29 -2.25 -0.72
C ILE A 16 -8.55 -2.22 -2.07
N GLY A 17 -7.89 -3.29 -2.46
CA GLY A 17 -7.03 -3.35 -3.65
C GLY A 17 -5.59 -2.90 -3.41
N LYS A 18 -5.13 -2.98 -2.16
CA LYS A 18 -3.78 -2.60 -1.75
C LYS A 18 -2.72 -3.40 -2.52
N SER A 19 -2.74 -4.73 -2.44
CA SER A 19 -1.75 -5.61 -3.09
C SER A 19 -1.80 -5.50 -4.61
N THR A 20 -2.99 -5.40 -5.21
CA THR A 20 -3.17 -5.09 -6.64
C THR A 20 -2.47 -3.78 -7.02
N THR A 21 -2.68 -2.72 -6.24
CA THR A 21 -2.05 -1.41 -6.47
C THR A 21 -0.54 -1.50 -6.29
N THR A 22 -0.06 -2.16 -5.24
CA THR A 22 1.37 -2.34 -4.96
C THR A 22 2.07 -3.08 -6.08
N SER A 23 1.50 -4.20 -6.56
CA SER A 23 2.09 -4.97 -7.66
C SER A 23 2.11 -4.21 -8.98
N ASN A 24 1.08 -3.40 -9.27
CA ASN A 24 1.09 -2.53 -10.45
C ASN A 24 2.11 -1.39 -10.34
N ILE A 25 2.31 -0.82 -9.15
CA ILE A 25 3.38 0.17 -8.91
C ILE A 25 4.75 -0.48 -9.14
N SER A 26 4.99 -1.66 -8.55
CA SER A 26 6.25 -2.40 -8.71
C SER A 26 6.53 -2.71 -10.18
N ALA A 27 5.51 -3.19 -10.92
CA ALA A 27 5.61 -3.48 -12.34
C ALA A 27 5.89 -2.22 -13.18
N ALA A 28 5.22 -1.11 -12.89
CA ALA A 28 5.44 0.15 -13.60
C ALA A 28 6.84 0.72 -13.35
N LEU A 29 7.34 0.66 -12.11
CA LEU A 29 8.69 1.08 -11.76
C LEU A 29 9.75 0.21 -12.46
N SER A 30 9.55 -1.11 -12.50
CA SER A 30 10.51 -2.00 -13.18
C SER A 30 10.57 -1.75 -14.69
N ILE A 31 9.43 -1.48 -15.35
CA ILE A 31 9.41 -1.07 -16.77
C ILE A 31 10.11 0.29 -16.98
N ALA A 32 10.02 1.19 -16.00
CA ALA A 32 10.75 2.46 -16.02
C ALA A 32 12.27 2.30 -15.79
N GLY A 33 12.78 1.08 -15.59
CA GLY A 33 14.19 0.75 -15.46
C GLY A 33 14.71 0.72 -14.02
N TYR A 34 13.85 0.82 -13.02
CA TYR A 34 14.24 0.70 -11.63
C TYR A 34 14.34 -0.76 -11.18
N LYS A 35 15.32 -1.07 -10.34
CA LYS A 35 15.44 -2.36 -9.64
C LYS A 35 14.54 -2.35 -8.41
N VAL A 36 13.51 -3.16 -8.41
CA VAL A 36 12.43 -3.16 -7.41
C VAL A 36 12.40 -4.47 -6.64
N MET A 37 12.21 -4.38 -5.33
CA MET A 37 11.82 -5.50 -4.49
C MET A 37 10.43 -5.22 -3.92
N GLN A 38 9.48 -6.15 -4.12
CA GLN A 38 8.19 -6.15 -3.41
C GLN A 38 8.23 -7.13 -2.26
N PHE A 39 7.85 -6.62 -1.08
CA PHE A 39 7.89 -7.36 0.17
C PHE A 39 6.49 -7.48 0.74
N GLY A 40 5.88 -8.66 0.62
CA GLY A 40 4.57 -8.97 1.17
C GLY A 40 4.62 -9.17 2.67
N CYS A 41 3.83 -8.40 3.40
CA CYS A 41 3.77 -8.41 4.86
C CYS A 41 2.49 -9.05 5.41
N ASP A 42 1.56 -9.48 4.54
CA ASP A 42 0.33 -10.16 4.96
C ASP A 42 0.63 -11.64 5.27
N PRO A 43 0.11 -12.19 6.38
CA PRO A 43 0.21 -13.62 6.67
C PRO A 43 -0.37 -14.54 5.60
N LYS A 44 -1.24 -14.03 4.72
CA LYS A 44 -1.80 -14.79 3.59
C LYS A 44 -0.79 -15.04 2.49
N SER A 45 0.30 -14.25 2.44
CA SER A 45 1.41 -14.42 1.50
C SER A 45 0.97 -14.41 0.03
N ASP A 46 0.09 -13.47 -0.32
CA ASP A 46 -0.51 -13.31 -1.64
C ASP A 46 -0.14 -11.99 -2.34
N SER A 47 0.71 -11.20 -1.72
CA SER A 47 1.09 -9.87 -2.21
C SER A 47 1.77 -9.92 -3.58
N THR A 48 2.67 -10.88 -3.77
CA THR A 48 3.51 -11.00 -4.98
C THR A 48 2.93 -11.91 -6.05
N ASN A 49 1.75 -12.48 -5.82
CA ASN A 49 1.12 -13.48 -6.68
C ASN A 49 0.98 -13.02 -8.14
N THR A 50 0.45 -11.81 -8.38
CA THR A 50 0.26 -11.26 -9.74
C THR A 50 1.57 -10.85 -10.42
N LEU A 51 2.67 -10.72 -9.70
CA LEU A 51 4.01 -10.54 -10.26
C LEU A 51 4.65 -11.87 -10.68
N ARG A 52 4.08 -12.98 -10.26
CA ARG A 52 4.59 -14.33 -10.45
C ARG A 52 3.70 -15.21 -11.33
N GLY A 53 2.82 -14.61 -12.11
CA GLY A 53 1.91 -15.37 -12.97
C GLY A 53 0.83 -16.16 -12.22
N GLY A 54 0.50 -15.77 -11.01
CA GLY A 54 -0.44 -16.47 -10.14
C GLY A 54 0.20 -17.49 -9.20
N GLU A 55 1.52 -17.65 -9.24
CA GLU A 55 2.24 -18.61 -8.39
C GLU A 55 2.51 -18.05 -6.99
N TYR A 56 2.32 -18.89 -5.98
CA TYR A 56 2.72 -18.61 -4.61
C TYR A 56 4.18 -18.97 -4.38
N ILE A 57 4.83 -18.22 -3.51
CA ILE A 57 6.23 -18.46 -3.10
C ILE A 57 6.31 -18.86 -1.64
N PRO A 58 7.32 -19.67 -1.25
CA PRO A 58 7.61 -19.95 0.14
C PRO A 58 7.84 -18.67 0.94
N THR A 59 7.29 -18.59 2.15
CA THR A 59 7.51 -17.44 3.01
C THR A 59 8.82 -17.54 3.77
N VAL A 60 9.37 -16.40 4.17
CA VAL A 60 10.57 -16.37 5.00
C VAL A 60 10.35 -17.15 6.30
N LEU A 61 9.19 -16.98 6.95
CA LEU A 61 8.91 -17.68 8.21
C LEU A 61 8.71 -19.17 8.03
N ASP A 62 8.10 -19.64 6.94
CA ASP A 62 7.97 -21.07 6.68
C ASP A 62 9.35 -21.68 6.43
N THR A 63 10.17 -21.05 5.58
CA THR A 63 11.54 -21.51 5.30
C THR A 63 12.39 -21.56 6.57
N LEU A 64 12.26 -20.58 7.48
CA LEU A 64 12.97 -20.58 8.77
C LEU A 64 12.48 -21.66 9.73
N ARG A 65 11.24 -22.14 9.61
CA ARG A 65 10.75 -23.27 10.39
C ARG A 65 11.28 -24.60 9.89
N ASP A 66 11.43 -24.71 8.59
CA ASP A 66 11.86 -25.95 7.95
C ASP A 66 13.39 -26.09 7.92
N SER A 67 14.14 -25.00 8.06
CA SER A 67 15.60 -24.99 8.00
C SER A 67 16.23 -24.07 9.06
N HIS A 68 17.29 -24.56 9.71
CA HIS A 68 18.08 -23.75 10.67
C HIS A 68 18.99 -22.72 10.01
N SER A 69 19.22 -22.81 8.70
CA SER A 69 20.07 -21.88 7.93
C SER A 69 19.35 -21.52 6.63
N VAL A 70 18.82 -20.30 6.58
CA VAL A 70 18.11 -19.75 5.42
C VAL A 70 19.02 -18.73 4.74
N LYS A 71 19.26 -18.92 3.45
CA LYS A 71 19.98 -17.96 2.60
C LYS A 71 18.97 -17.07 1.87
N ALA A 72 19.41 -15.89 1.45
CA ALA A 72 18.59 -14.97 0.67
C ALA A 72 17.94 -15.62 -0.56
N GLN A 73 18.71 -16.44 -1.28
CA GLN A 73 18.23 -17.17 -2.48
C GLN A 73 17.09 -18.15 -2.21
N ASP A 74 16.88 -18.57 -0.96
CA ASP A 74 15.83 -19.53 -0.59
C ASP A 74 14.48 -18.84 -0.40
N VAL A 75 14.47 -17.49 -0.29
CA VAL A 75 13.30 -16.67 0.05
C VAL A 75 13.07 -15.48 -0.89
N ILE A 76 13.93 -15.27 -1.86
CA ILE A 76 13.82 -14.24 -2.89
C ILE A 76 13.56 -14.92 -4.23
N PHE A 77 12.47 -14.54 -4.87
CA PHE A 77 12.05 -15.07 -6.15
C PHE A 77 11.93 -13.96 -7.18
N GLU A 78 12.33 -14.23 -8.41
CA GLU A 78 12.20 -13.27 -9.48
C GLU A 78 10.78 -13.34 -10.09
N GLY A 79 10.14 -12.20 -10.23
CA GLY A 79 8.86 -12.00 -10.85
C GLY A 79 8.94 -11.22 -12.17
N PHE A 80 7.81 -10.66 -12.57
CA PHE A 80 7.69 -9.88 -13.81
C PHE A 80 8.81 -8.84 -13.94
N ASN A 81 9.46 -8.82 -15.10
CA ASN A 81 10.51 -7.86 -15.47
C ASN A 81 11.64 -7.71 -14.44
N GLY A 82 12.03 -8.82 -13.78
CA GLY A 82 13.15 -8.85 -12.83
C GLY A 82 12.82 -8.27 -11.44
N ILE A 83 11.54 -8.12 -11.09
CA ILE A 83 11.15 -7.70 -9.74
C ILE A 83 11.47 -8.81 -8.75
N TYR A 84 12.18 -8.46 -7.67
CA TYR A 84 12.42 -9.38 -6.57
C TYR A 84 11.19 -9.47 -5.67
N CYS A 85 10.67 -10.68 -5.51
CA CYS A 85 9.47 -10.99 -4.73
C CYS A 85 9.84 -11.70 -3.44
N VAL A 86 9.37 -11.18 -2.30
CA VAL A 86 9.56 -11.77 -0.96
C VAL A 86 8.22 -11.76 -0.23
N GLU A 87 7.89 -12.87 0.45
CA GLU A 87 6.74 -12.96 1.34
C GLU A 87 7.23 -13.24 2.78
N ALA A 88 6.89 -12.35 3.71
CA ALA A 88 7.29 -12.51 5.10
C ALA A 88 6.66 -13.75 5.75
N GLY A 89 5.40 -13.98 5.44
CA GLY A 89 4.58 -14.99 6.11
C GLY A 89 4.11 -14.56 7.50
N GLY A 90 3.35 -15.43 8.13
CA GLY A 90 2.80 -15.25 9.47
C GLY A 90 3.23 -16.34 10.43
N PRO A 91 3.04 -16.14 11.74
CA PRO A 91 3.18 -17.22 12.70
C PRO A 91 2.13 -18.31 12.44
N ALA A 92 2.38 -19.51 12.93
CA ALA A 92 1.37 -20.57 12.88
C ALA A 92 0.04 -20.10 13.49
N PRO A 93 -1.11 -20.54 12.95
CA PRO A 93 -2.41 -20.13 13.47
C PRO A 93 -2.50 -20.31 14.99
N GLY A 94 -2.92 -19.25 15.70
CA GLY A 94 -3.01 -19.23 17.15
C GLY A 94 -1.70 -18.92 17.91
N VAL A 95 -0.59 -18.70 17.21
CA VAL A 95 0.73 -18.49 17.83
C VAL A 95 1.28 -17.10 17.51
N GLY A 96 1.00 -16.12 18.32
CA GLY A 96 1.68 -14.82 18.29
C GLY A 96 1.13 -13.79 17.28
N CYS A 97 1.82 -12.65 17.19
CA CYS A 97 1.44 -11.54 16.33
C CYS A 97 2.13 -11.66 14.95
N ALA A 98 1.35 -11.54 13.88
CA ALA A 98 1.84 -11.59 12.50
C ALA A 98 2.97 -10.58 12.18
N GLY A 99 3.01 -9.46 12.87
CA GLY A 99 4.06 -8.46 12.69
C GLY A 99 5.48 -8.89 13.07
N ARG A 100 5.64 -9.98 13.82
CA ARG A 100 6.97 -10.57 14.06
C ARG A 100 7.58 -11.08 12.75
N GLY A 101 6.76 -11.58 11.82
CA GLY A 101 7.21 -12.05 10.52
C GLY A 101 7.97 -10.96 9.76
N ILE A 102 7.44 -9.75 9.73
CA ILE A 102 8.06 -8.60 9.05
C ILE A 102 9.45 -8.31 9.63
N ILE A 103 9.54 -8.19 10.97
CA ILE A 103 10.82 -7.90 11.66
C ILE A 103 11.86 -8.97 11.33
N THR A 104 11.48 -10.24 11.52
CA THR A 104 12.38 -11.37 11.30
C THR A 104 12.88 -11.39 9.85
N SER A 105 11.97 -11.24 8.89
CA SER A 105 12.30 -11.29 7.48
C SER A 105 13.18 -10.13 7.04
N VAL A 106 12.85 -8.90 7.45
CA VAL A 106 13.68 -7.72 7.14
C VAL A 106 15.06 -7.83 7.79
N SER A 107 15.13 -8.32 9.03
CA SER A 107 16.40 -8.53 9.74
C SER A 107 17.27 -9.57 9.04
N LEU A 108 16.68 -10.67 8.58
CA LEU A 108 17.39 -11.70 7.80
C LEU A 108 18.03 -11.12 6.54
N LEU A 109 17.24 -10.40 5.74
CA LEU A 109 17.72 -9.82 4.48
C LEU A 109 18.80 -8.74 4.72
N LYS A 110 18.63 -7.92 5.77
CA LYS A 110 19.64 -6.92 6.18
C LYS A 110 20.96 -7.58 6.63
N GLN A 111 20.88 -8.63 7.46
CA GLN A 111 22.07 -9.36 7.91
C GLN A 111 22.86 -9.98 6.76
N GLN A 112 22.16 -10.41 5.72
CA GLN A 112 22.77 -10.97 4.51
C GLN A 112 23.09 -9.90 3.45
N ARG A 113 22.95 -8.60 3.77
CA ARG A 113 23.26 -7.46 2.90
C ARG A 113 22.56 -7.51 1.54
N VAL A 114 21.37 -8.11 1.48
CA VAL A 114 20.61 -8.32 0.23
C VAL A 114 20.30 -7.02 -0.49
N PHE A 115 19.93 -5.99 0.26
CA PHE A 115 19.51 -4.71 -0.33
C PHE A 115 20.67 -4.03 -1.08
N GLU A 116 21.88 -4.15 -0.56
CA GLU A 116 23.10 -3.62 -1.17
C GLU A 116 23.58 -4.49 -2.33
N GLU A 117 23.59 -5.83 -2.15
CA GLU A 117 24.08 -6.77 -3.16
C GLU A 117 23.21 -6.78 -4.43
N LEU A 118 21.89 -6.61 -4.29
CA LEU A 118 20.99 -6.52 -5.42
C LEU A 118 20.97 -5.14 -6.09
N ASP A 119 21.64 -4.13 -5.51
CA ASP A 119 21.70 -2.75 -6.03
C ASP A 119 20.30 -2.18 -6.30
N LEU A 120 19.39 -2.31 -5.32
CA LEU A 120 17.98 -1.93 -5.44
C LEU A 120 17.82 -0.41 -5.54
N ASP A 121 16.81 0.04 -6.29
CA ASP A 121 16.28 1.42 -6.27
C ASP A 121 15.13 1.56 -5.29
N PHE A 122 14.25 0.55 -5.28
CA PHE A 122 13.03 0.56 -4.45
C PHE A 122 12.86 -0.73 -3.66
N VAL A 123 12.43 -0.59 -2.40
CA VAL A 123 11.81 -1.65 -1.62
C VAL A 123 10.40 -1.21 -1.26
N ILE A 124 9.40 -1.98 -1.68
CA ILE A 124 7.99 -1.67 -1.48
C ILE A 124 7.38 -2.70 -0.52
N TYR A 125 7.03 -2.26 0.66
CA TYR A 125 6.38 -3.08 1.69
C TYR A 125 4.86 -3.01 1.50
N ASP A 126 4.23 -4.14 1.16
CA ASP A 126 2.78 -4.29 1.09
C ASP A 126 2.24 -4.70 2.46
N VAL A 127 1.75 -3.74 3.24
CA VAL A 127 1.45 -3.91 4.67
C VAL A 127 -0.05 -3.93 4.92
N LEU A 128 -0.52 -4.90 5.69
CA LEU A 128 -1.92 -4.95 6.12
C LEU A 128 -2.30 -3.72 6.94
N GLY A 129 -3.36 -3.01 6.54
CA GLY A 129 -3.74 -1.71 7.11
C GLY A 129 -4.81 -1.74 8.20
N ASP A 130 -5.39 -2.93 8.50
CA ASP A 130 -6.51 -3.03 9.45
C ASP A 130 -6.06 -3.00 10.91
N VAL A 131 -4.76 -3.00 11.19
CA VAL A 131 -4.28 -3.31 12.52
C VAL A 131 -3.31 -2.30 13.06
N VAL A 132 -3.71 -1.71 14.15
CA VAL A 132 -2.87 -0.91 15.06
C VAL A 132 -2.07 -1.83 16.01
N CYS A 133 -1.93 -3.14 15.73
CA CYS A 133 -1.07 -3.98 16.56
C CYS A 133 0.40 -3.71 16.24
N GLY A 134 1.23 -3.70 17.29
CA GLY A 134 2.61 -3.23 17.26
C GLY A 134 3.49 -3.83 16.16
N GLY A 135 3.11 -4.96 15.58
CA GLY A 135 3.88 -5.61 14.52
C GLY A 135 3.69 -5.00 13.13
N PHE A 136 2.48 -4.56 12.78
CA PHE A 136 2.23 -3.89 11.49
C PHE A 136 2.64 -2.41 11.51
N ALA A 137 2.84 -1.84 12.70
CA ALA A 137 3.41 -0.51 12.84
C ALA A 137 4.95 -0.50 12.62
N VAL A 138 5.59 -1.65 12.53
CA VAL A 138 7.06 -1.77 12.43
C VAL A 138 7.65 -0.98 11.26
N PRO A 139 7.15 -1.07 10.03
CA PRO A 139 7.69 -0.26 8.94
C PRO A 139 7.62 1.24 9.20
N VAL A 140 6.59 1.70 9.91
CA VAL A 140 6.42 3.11 10.31
C VAL A 140 7.29 3.46 11.51
N ARG A 141 7.22 2.66 12.57
CA ARG A 141 7.83 2.95 13.88
C ARG A 141 9.36 2.85 13.85
N GLU A 142 9.91 1.84 13.18
CA GLU A 142 11.36 1.56 13.18
C GLU A 142 12.08 2.20 12.00
N GLY A 143 11.39 3.06 11.24
CA GLY A 143 12.01 3.75 10.11
C GLY A 143 12.50 2.78 9.01
N ILE A 144 11.87 1.59 8.90
CA ILE A 144 12.16 0.65 7.81
C ILE A 144 11.74 1.28 6.48
N ALA A 145 10.55 1.89 6.46
CA ALA A 145 10.10 2.70 5.34
C ALA A 145 10.32 4.19 5.64
N GLU A 146 10.79 4.95 4.67
CA GLU A 146 10.93 6.41 4.77
C GLU A 146 9.59 7.11 4.52
N HIS A 147 8.82 6.59 3.56
CA HIS A 147 7.54 7.14 3.15
C HIS A 147 6.43 6.10 3.24
N VAL A 148 5.30 6.53 3.75
CA VAL A 148 4.08 5.72 3.86
C VAL A 148 3.04 6.24 2.89
N TYR A 149 2.40 5.35 2.14
CA TYR A 149 1.22 5.63 1.34
C TYR A 149 0.05 4.82 1.87
N THR A 150 -1.17 5.38 1.80
CA THR A 150 -2.38 4.63 2.13
C THR A 150 -3.29 4.51 0.93
N VAL A 151 -3.74 3.29 0.66
CA VAL A 151 -4.81 3.02 -0.30
C VAL A 151 -6.14 3.11 0.44
N THR A 152 -7.01 3.98 -0.02
CA THR A 152 -8.37 4.15 0.52
C THR A 152 -9.40 4.28 -0.60
N SER A 153 -10.68 4.21 -0.26
CA SER A 153 -11.80 4.52 -1.14
C SER A 153 -12.71 5.53 -0.44
N ALA A 154 -13.83 5.88 -1.06
CA ALA A 154 -14.85 6.72 -0.44
C ALA A 154 -15.68 5.99 0.65
N ASP A 155 -15.48 4.68 0.82
CA ASP A 155 -16.19 3.91 1.85
C ASP A 155 -15.74 4.33 3.25
N PHE A 156 -16.72 4.56 4.14
CA PHE A 156 -16.44 5.01 5.51
C PHE A 156 -15.40 4.16 6.24
N MET A 157 -15.47 2.82 6.10
CA MET A 157 -14.53 1.93 6.79
C MET A 157 -13.11 1.99 6.20
N ALA A 158 -12.96 2.37 4.93
CA ALA A 158 -11.65 2.61 4.33
C ALA A 158 -11.04 3.93 4.83
N ILE A 159 -11.87 4.98 4.89
CA ILE A 159 -11.50 6.29 5.48
C ILE A 159 -11.15 6.14 6.98
N TYR A 160 -11.95 5.37 7.73
CA TYR A 160 -11.68 5.08 9.14
C TYR A 160 -10.32 4.40 9.34
N ALA A 161 -9.99 3.41 8.51
CA ALA A 161 -8.70 2.72 8.55
C ALA A 161 -7.55 3.69 8.21
N ALA A 162 -7.70 4.51 7.18
CA ALA A 162 -6.71 5.54 6.80
C ALA A 162 -6.50 6.55 7.96
N ASN A 163 -7.57 7.03 8.58
CA ASN A 163 -7.47 7.95 9.73
C ASN A 163 -6.77 7.32 10.93
N ASN A 164 -6.97 6.04 11.20
CA ASN A 164 -6.25 5.33 12.26
C ASN A 164 -4.76 5.16 11.94
N LEU A 165 -4.41 4.90 10.68
CA LEU A 165 -3.02 4.90 10.23
C LEU A 165 -2.39 6.28 10.46
N PHE A 166 -3.10 7.38 10.15
CA PHE A 166 -2.63 8.74 10.38
C PHE A 166 -2.35 9.02 11.85
N LYS A 167 -3.20 8.53 12.78
CA LYS A 167 -2.93 8.59 14.23
C LYS A 167 -1.63 7.85 14.59
N GLY A 168 -1.38 6.70 13.97
CA GLY A 168 -0.14 5.95 14.14
C GLY A 168 1.08 6.74 13.65
N ILE A 169 1.02 7.27 12.43
CA ILE A 169 2.11 8.08 11.86
C ILE A 169 2.38 9.31 12.73
N GLN A 170 1.35 10.06 13.14
CA GLN A 170 1.49 11.22 14.01
C GLN A 170 2.16 10.87 15.34
N LYS A 171 1.82 9.71 15.91
CA LYS A 171 2.43 9.24 17.17
C LYS A 171 3.91 8.93 17.01
N TYR A 172 4.27 8.18 15.97
CA TYR A 172 5.65 7.68 15.79
C TYR A 172 6.57 8.67 15.08
N SER A 173 6.05 9.68 14.38
CA SER A 173 6.87 10.69 13.72
C SER A 173 7.80 11.45 14.68
N ARG A 174 7.38 11.63 15.93
CA ARG A 174 8.18 12.28 16.98
C ARG A 174 9.40 11.45 17.41
N GLU A 175 9.40 10.17 17.13
CA GLU A 175 10.45 9.20 17.46
C GLU A 175 11.31 8.83 16.23
N GLY A 176 11.22 9.62 15.15
CA GLY A 176 11.94 9.35 13.90
C GLY A 176 11.27 8.32 13.00
N GLY A 177 9.99 8.03 13.22
CA GLY A 177 9.21 7.13 12.37
C GLY A 177 8.93 7.70 10.99
N ALA A 178 8.42 6.85 10.09
CA ALA A 178 8.08 7.21 8.72
C ALA A 178 7.00 8.30 8.64
N LEU A 179 7.05 9.08 7.57
CA LEU A 179 6.09 10.16 7.29
C LEU A 179 5.12 9.75 6.16
N LEU A 180 3.97 10.41 6.10
CA LEU A 180 2.97 10.17 5.06
C LEU A 180 3.38 10.84 3.75
N GLY A 181 3.55 10.02 2.70
CA GLY A 181 3.75 10.48 1.32
C GLY A 181 2.45 10.89 0.64
N GLY A 182 1.31 10.28 1.05
CA GLY A 182 0.00 10.66 0.56
C GLY A 182 -0.99 9.51 0.48
N VAL A 183 -2.14 9.83 -0.08
CA VAL A 183 -3.30 8.94 -0.23
C VAL A 183 -3.43 8.49 -1.68
N ILE A 184 -3.59 7.20 -1.90
CA ILE A 184 -3.97 6.61 -3.18
C ILE A 184 -5.46 6.33 -3.12
N ALA A 185 -6.25 7.10 -3.86
CA ALA A 185 -7.71 6.97 -3.89
C ALA A 185 -8.12 5.88 -4.87
N ASN A 186 -8.43 4.69 -4.38
CA ASN A 186 -8.79 3.53 -5.20
C ASN A 186 -10.30 3.34 -5.35
N SER A 187 -10.71 2.65 -6.40
CA SER A 187 -12.11 2.34 -6.72
C SER A 187 -13.00 3.58 -6.89
N ILE A 188 -12.42 4.67 -7.37
CA ILE A 188 -13.16 5.90 -7.64
C ILE A 188 -14.01 5.70 -8.91
N ASN A 189 -15.32 5.60 -8.71
CA ASN A 189 -16.29 5.24 -9.75
C ASN A 189 -17.39 6.28 -9.98
N ALA A 190 -17.41 7.33 -9.17
CA ALA A 190 -18.41 8.40 -9.26
C ALA A 190 -17.81 9.74 -8.78
N PRO A 191 -18.33 10.90 -9.24
CA PRO A 191 -17.86 12.21 -8.82
C PRO A 191 -17.89 12.39 -7.29
N TYR A 192 -18.95 12.01 -6.61
CA TYR A 192 -19.09 12.11 -5.16
C TYR A 192 -18.02 11.29 -4.41
N ALA A 193 -17.58 10.16 -4.98
CA ALA A 193 -16.54 9.34 -4.37
C ALA A 193 -15.19 10.08 -4.33
N LYS A 194 -14.91 10.86 -5.38
CA LYS A 194 -13.75 11.75 -5.43
C LYS A 194 -13.86 12.85 -4.38
N GLU A 195 -15.03 13.50 -4.30
CA GLU A 195 -15.28 14.61 -3.38
C GLU A 195 -15.16 14.20 -1.91
N ILE A 196 -15.65 13.00 -1.55
CA ILE A 196 -15.50 12.42 -0.20
C ILE A 196 -14.02 12.28 0.17
N VAL A 197 -13.19 11.72 -0.73
CA VAL A 197 -11.77 11.55 -0.49
C VAL A 197 -11.05 12.90 -0.44
N ASP A 198 -11.41 13.84 -1.32
CA ASP A 198 -10.83 15.19 -1.35
C ASP A 198 -11.10 15.96 -0.06
N ASP A 199 -12.34 15.91 0.47
CA ASP A 199 -12.67 16.54 1.74
C ASP A 199 -11.92 15.89 2.92
N PHE A 200 -11.82 14.55 2.93
CA PHE A 200 -11.05 13.84 3.96
C PHE A 200 -9.57 14.25 3.96
N VAL A 201 -8.90 14.26 2.80
CA VAL A 201 -7.48 14.63 2.71
C VAL A 201 -7.25 16.10 3.06
N LYS A 202 -8.18 16.98 2.71
CA LYS A 202 -8.14 18.40 3.09
C LYS A 202 -8.22 18.56 4.61
N ARG A 203 -9.16 17.87 5.28
CA ARG A 203 -9.34 17.94 6.74
C ARG A 203 -8.20 17.33 7.53
N THR A 204 -7.51 16.37 6.94
CA THR A 204 -6.37 15.70 7.58
C THR A 204 -5.03 16.29 7.19
N ASP A 205 -5.03 17.44 6.50
CA ASP A 205 -3.82 18.08 5.96
C ASP A 205 -2.93 17.10 5.18
N THR A 206 -3.54 16.35 4.28
CA THR A 206 -2.85 15.38 3.43
C THR A 206 -3.10 15.68 1.95
N GLN A 207 -2.70 14.78 1.06
CA GLN A 207 -2.91 14.95 -0.37
C GLN A 207 -3.21 13.62 -1.06
N VAL A 208 -3.98 13.67 -2.14
CA VAL A 208 -4.16 12.52 -3.03
C VAL A 208 -2.99 12.46 -4.01
N VAL A 209 -2.30 11.31 -4.03
CA VAL A 209 -1.21 11.05 -4.98
C VAL A 209 -1.80 10.72 -6.36
N GLU A 210 -2.78 9.83 -6.42
CA GLU A 210 -3.47 9.46 -7.67
C GLU A 210 -4.87 8.92 -7.35
N TYR A 211 -5.80 9.14 -8.30
CA TYR A 211 -7.12 8.51 -8.31
C TYR A 211 -7.07 7.31 -9.23
N VAL A 212 -7.34 6.15 -8.67
CA VAL A 212 -7.38 4.88 -9.39
C VAL A 212 -8.85 4.50 -9.59
N PRO A 213 -9.39 4.62 -10.82
CA PRO A 213 -10.77 4.25 -11.08
C PRO A 213 -10.96 2.75 -10.99
N ARG A 214 -12.17 2.32 -10.65
CA ARG A 214 -12.54 0.91 -10.74
C ARG A 214 -12.59 0.50 -12.21
N SER A 215 -11.90 -0.57 -12.57
CA SER A 215 -11.80 -1.03 -13.96
C SER A 215 -11.91 -2.54 -14.06
N VAL A 216 -12.69 -3.01 -15.03
CA VAL A 216 -12.76 -4.43 -15.37
C VAL A 216 -11.43 -4.98 -15.88
N THR A 217 -10.59 -4.12 -16.46
CA THR A 217 -9.25 -4.49 -16.93
C THR A 217 -8.37 -5.01 -15.79
N VAL A 218 -8.51 -4.44 -14.58
CA VAL A 218 -7.81 -4.96 -13.38
C VAL A 218 -8.24 -6.39 -13.09
N THR A 219 -9.55 -6.62 -12.98
CA THR A 219 -10.09 -7.96 -12.71
C THR A 219 -9.67 -8.98 -13.76
N GLN A 220 -9.71 -8.61 -15.06
CA GLN A 220 -9.26 -9.48 -16.14
C GLN A 220 -7.78 -9.82 -16.04
N SER A 221 -6.95 -8.87 -15.65
CA SER A 221 -5.51 -9.09 -15.47
C SER A 221 -5.24 -10.03 -14.30
N GLU A 222 -5.89 -9.79 -13.15
CA GLU A 222 -5.76 -10.64 -11.96
C GLU A 222 -6.23 -12.09 -12.20
N LEU A 223 -7.30 -12.29 -12.95
CA LEU A 223 -7.75 -13.63 -13.35
C LEU A 223 -6.74 -14.39 -14.24
N GLN A 224 -5.81 -13.66 -14.87
CA GLN A 224 -4.69 -14.24 -15.62
C GLN A 224 -3.42 -14.38 -14.74
N GLY A 225 -3.50 -14.10 -13.45
CA GLY A 225 -2.34 -14.09 -12.55
C GLY A 225 -1.34 -12.97 -12.84
N LYS A 226 -1.78 -11.87 -13.48
CA LYS A 226 -0.91 -10.79 -13.95
C LYS A 226 -1.31 -9.43 -13.41
N THR A 227 -0.35 -8.52 -13.37
CA THR A 227 -0.64 -7.10 -13.16
C THR A 227 -1.29 -6.49 -14.42
N THR A 228 -2.01 -5.38 -14.24
CA THR A 228 -2.57 -4.63 -15.39
C THR A 228 -1.45 -4.07 -16.27
N ILE A 229 -0.33 -3.70 -15.69
CA ILE A 229 0.87 -3.23 -16.41
C ILE A 229 1.40 -4.32 -17.35
N GLU A 230 1.39 -5.58 -16.93
CA GLU A 230 1.84 -6.71 -17.76
C GLU A 230 0.79 -7.12 -18.80
N ALA A 231 -0.46 -7.34 -18.35
CA ALA A 231 -1.51 -7.94 -19.18
C ALA A 231 -2.12 -6.96 -20.20
N ALA A 232 -2.18 -5.67 -19.85
CA ALA A 232 -2.84 -4.64 -20.65
C ALA A 232 -2.06 -3.30 -20.65
N PRO A 233 -0.79 -3.28 -21.08
CA PRO A 233 0.13 -2.14 -20.93
C PRO A 233 -0.35 -0.86 -21.64
N GLN A 234 -1.19 -0.97 -22.67
CA GLN A 234 -1.73 0.16 -23.42
C GLN A 234 -3.08 0.67 -22.90
N SER A 235 -3.65 0.02 -21.89
CA SER A 235 -4.95 0.41 -21.33
C SER A 235 -4.86 1.73 -20.56
N GLU A 236 -5.98 2.47 -20.50
CA GLU A 236 -6.05 3.68 -19.66
C GLU A 236 -5.76 3.37 -18.20
N GLN A 237 -6.13 2.18 -17.73
CA GLN A 237 -5.85 1.74 -16.36
C GLN A 237 -4.33 1.55 -16.13
N ALA A 238 -3.59 0.99 -17.08
CA ALA A 238 -2.15 0.88 -17.00
C ALA A 238 -1.48 2.27 -16.93
N LYS A 239 -1.96 3.24 -17.72
CA LYS A 239 -1.47 4.61 -17.67
C LYS A 239 -1.68 5.27 -16.29
N VAL A 240 -2.79 4.96 -15.61
CA VAL A 240 -3.03 5.42 -14.22
C VAL A 240 -1.95 4.89 -13.29
N TYR A 241 -1.64 3.59 -13.34
CA TYR A 241 -0.60 2.99 -12.51
C TYR A 241 0.81 3.50 -12.87
N GLN A 242 1.09 3.77 -14.14
CA GLN A 242 2.34 4.38 -14.57
C GLN A 242 2.52 5.79 -13.98
N ARG A 243 1.48 6.65 -14.05
CA ARG A 243 1.52 7.97 -13.41
C ARG A 243 1.68 7.88 -11.90
N LEU A 244 0.97 6.95 -11.25
CA LEU A 244 1.11 6.72 -9.81
C LEU A 244 2.55 6.34 -9.45
N ALA A 245 3.13 5.39 -10.17
CA ALA A 245 4.50 4.94 -9.97
C ALA A 245 5.51 6.08 -10.19
N GLN A 246 5.32 6.89 -11.23
CA GLN A 246 6.15 8.06 -11.49
C GLN A 246 6.08 9.08 -10.36
N ARG A 247 4.87 9.42 -9.89
CA ARG A 247 4.68 10.35 -8.76
C ARG A 247 5.35 9.84 -7.49
N ILE A 248 5.27 8.54 -7.22
CA ILE A 248 5.96 7.91 -6.09
C ILE A 248 7.49 7.97 -6.28
N ALA A 249 7.99 7.73 -7.49
CA ALA A 249 9.42 7.80 -7.77
C ALA A 249 9.99 9.22 -7.59
N GLU A 250 9.29 10.23 -8.05
CA GLU A 250 9.67 11.64 -7.99
C GLU A 250 9.37 12.28 -6.61
N HIS A 251 8.57 11.63 -5.76
CA HIS A 251 8.13 12.17 -4.49
C HIS A 251 9.30 12.35 -3.51
N THR A 252 9.45 13.56 -2.99
CA THR A 252 10.53 13.92 -2.05
C THR A 252 10.02 14.45 -0.72
N GLU A 253 8.75 14.88 -0.66
CA GLU A 253 8.19 15.54 0.50
C GLU A 253 7.12 14.68 1.16
N SER A 254 7.35 14.30 2.42
CA SER A 254 6.35 13.64 3.26
C SER A 254 6.10 14.43 4.51
N LYS A 255 4.89 14.34 5.04
CA LYS A 255 4.49 15.12 6.19
C LYS A 255 3.79 14.30 7.28
N VAL A 256 3.68 14.90 8.45
CA VAL A 256 2.85 14.34 9.53
C VAL A 256 1.39 14.73 9.25
N PRO A 257 0.48 13.78 9.09
CA PRO A 257 -0.94 14.08 8.89
C PRO A 257 -1.58 14.64 10.18
N ALA A 258 -2.71 15.34 10.01
CA ALA A 258 -3.58 15.80 11.10
C ALA A 258 -4.85 14.90 11.18
N PRO A 259 -4.81 13.77 11.87
CA PRO A 259 -5.94 12.84 11.90
C PRO A 259 -7.13 13.46 12.65
N LEU A 260 -8.33 13.14 12.18
CA LEU A 260 -9.57 13.50 12.86
C LEU A 260 -9.71 12.69 14.16
N ASP A 261 -10.24 13.31 15.19
CA ASP A 261 -10.64 12.58 16.39
C ASP A 261 -11.91 11.74 16.13
N THR A 262 -12.35 10.98 17.13
CA THR A 262 -13.50 10.07 16.95
C THR A 262 -14.82 10.82 16.76
N HIS A 263 -14.99 11.97 17.39
CA HIS A 263 -16.19 12.78 17.27
C HIS A 263 -16.21 13.49 15.93
N GLU A 264 -15.12 14.13 15.54
CA GLU A 264 -14.93 14.80 14.24
C GLU A 264 -15.19 13.84 13.08
N LEU A 265 -14.61 12.62 13.13
CA LEU A 265 -14.79 11.63 12.08
C LEU A 265 -16.24 11.14 11.97
N ARG A 266 -16.94 10.98 13.10
CA ARG A 266 -18.36 10.61 13.12
C ARG A 266 -19.24 11.73 12.56
N GLN A 267 -18.98 12.97 12.95
CA GLN A 267 -19.70 14.13 12.43
C GLN A 267 -19.51 14.25 10.93
N TRP A 268 -18.27 14.17 10.46
CA TRP A 268 -17.92 14.17 9.06
C TRP A 268 -18.70 13.09 8.26
N ALA A 269 -18.74 11.87 8.79
CA ALA A 269 -19.47 10.77 8.14
C ALA A 269 -20.98 11.01 8.11
N ALA A 270 -21.56 11.58 9.18
CA ALA A 270 -22.99 11.91 9.25
C ALA A 270 -23.35 13.00 8.24
N ASP A 271 -22.50 14.00 8.06
CA ASP A 271 -22.72 15.09 7.11
C ASP A 271 -22.66 14.58 5.66
N TRP A 272 -21.68 13.76 5.31
CA TRP A 272 -21.62 13.09 4.02
C TRP A 272 -22.80 12.15 3.79
N GLY A 273 -23.24 11.42 4.82
CA GLY A 273 -24.43 10.57 4.73
C GLY A 273 -25.68 11.36 4.34
N LYS A 274 -25.91 12.56 4.91
CA LYS A 274 -27.02 13.45 4.53
C LYS A 274 -26.89 13.94 3.10
N GLN A 275 -25.69 14.32 2.67
CA GLN A 275 -25.43 14.78 1.30
C GLN A 275 -25.71 13.68 0.27
N LEU A 276 -25.26 12.44 0.52
CA LEU A 276 -25.52 11.31 -0.36
C LEU A 276 -27.01 10.99 -0.49
N VAL A 277 -27.79 11.04 0.61
CA VAL A 277 -29.25 10.89 0.57
C VAL A 277 -29.91 12.01 -0.26
N ALA A 278 -29.44 13.24 -0.10
CA ALA A 278 -29.96 14.37 -0.88
C ALA A 278 -29.62 14.24 -2.38
N LEU A 279 -28.48 13.70 -2.70
CA LEU A 279 -28.04 13.44 -4.07
C LEU A 279 -28.86 12.31 -4.72
N GLU A 280 -29.08 11.20 -4.01
CA GLU A 280 -29.91 10.08 -4.50
C GLU A 280 -31.38 10.47 -4.69
N SER A 281 -31.91 11.35 -3.82
CA SER A 281 -33.28 11.86 -3.93
C SER A 281 -33.42 12.99 -4.96
N GLY A 282 -32.35 13.41 -5.63
CA GLY A 282 -32.38 14.48 -6.62
C GLY A 282 -32.55 15.87 -6.05
N LEU A 283 -32.41 16.04 -4.73
CA LEU A 283 -32.51 17.34 -4.05
C LEU A 283 -31.29 18.23 -4.31
N ILE A 284 -30.16 17.62 -4.62
CA ILE A 284 -28.93 18.32 -5.04
C ILE A 284 -28.37 17.70 -6.32
N ALA A 285 -27.73 18.50 -7.16
CA ALA A 285 -27.03 18.00 -8.35
C ALA A 285 -25.69 17.36 -7.98
N PRO A 286 -25.20 16.36 -8.74
CA PRO A 286 -23.91 15.69 -8.48
C PRO A 286 -22.71 16.63 -8.33
N ALA A 287 -22.71 17.77 -9.03
CA ALA A 287 -21.65 18.77 -8.97
C ALA A 287 -21.70 19.70 -7.74
N ALA A 288 -22.73 19.62 -6.92
CA ALA A 288 -22.94 20.49 -5.76
C ALA A 288 -22.68 19.80 -4.42
N ALA A 289 -22.38 18.50 -4.44
CA ALA A 289 -22.18 17.72 -3.21
C ALA A 289 -20.90 18.10 -2.43
N GLY A 290 -19.94 18.75 -3.06
CA GLY A 290 -18.68 19.18 -2.42
C GLY A 290 -18.67 20.62 -1.89
N ASN A 291 -19.78 21.38 -2.00
CA ASN A 291 -19.81 22.82 -1.68
C ASN A 291 -20.70 23.16 -0.46
N LEU A 292 -21.15 22.19 0.31
CA LEU A 292 -21.87 22.37 1.57
C LEU A 292 -21.02 21.88 2.74
#